data_c6e461843066585d386f026878d6a6cc
#
_entry.id   c6e461843066585d386f026878d6a6cc
#
_cell.length_a   1.000
_cell.length_b   1.000
_cell.length_c   1.000
_cell.angle_alpha   90.00
_cell.angle_beta   90.00
_cell.angle_gamma   90.00
#
_symmetry.space_group_name_H-M   'P 1'
#
loop_
_entity.id
_entity.type
_entity.pdbx_description
1 polymer ?
#
loop_
_entity_poly.entity_id
_entity_poly.type
_entity_poly.pdbx_seq_one_letter_code
_entity_poly.pdbx_strand_id
1 'polypeptide(L)'
;MDEEKKPTVMVSGGFDPVHVGHIRMIREAAEHGDVIVIANSDNWLYQKKGFHFMDFRSRYEILDAIKGVVLVDSVNDDDGTVCEAIRRLKPTYFANGGDRGKSNTPEQDVCEELGIKLLWGVGGDEKMASSSDLVKRSRDFESPRKRTLPKQSDR
;
A
#
# COMPACT_ATOMS: atom_id res chain seq x y z
N MET A 1 1.66 27.51 20.48
CA MET A 1 1.28 27.32 20.14
C MET A 1 1.36 26.47 19.71
N ASP A 2 1.19 26.19 19.93
CA ASP A 2 1.19 25.27 19.49
C ASP A 2 0.90 25.25 18.25
N GLU A 3 1.46 25.24 17.68
CA GLU A 3 1.16 25.21 16.51
C GLU A 3 0.41 24.19 16.14
N GLU A 4 -0.38 24.30 15.24
CA GLU A 4 -1.10 23.30 14.82
C GLU A 4 -0.30 22.40 14.07
N LYS A 5 -0.32 21.12 14.39
CA LYS A 5 0.30 20.16 13.62
C LYS A 5 -0.46 19.94 12.39
N LYS A 6 0.22 19.81 11.26
CA LYS A 6 -0.43 19.40 10.04
C LYS A 6 -1.01 18.02 10.21
N PRO A 7 -2.19 17.77 9.69
CA PRO A 7 -2.71 16.41 9.75
C PRO A 7 -1.86 15.46 8.93
N THR A 8 -1.86 14.21 9.35
CA THR A 8 -1.16 13.16 8.61
C THR A 8 -2.16 12.07 8.27
N VAL A 9 -1.91 11.41 7.14
CA VAL A 9 -2.73 10.31 6.69
C VAL A 9 -1.83 9.12 6.46
N MET A 10 -2.11 8.02 7.13
CA MET A 10 -1.32 6.81 6.93
C MET A 10 -2.01 5.91 5.93
N VAL A 11 -1.25 5.46 4.94
CA VAL A 11 -1.70 4.41 4.04
C VAL A 11 -0.75 3.24 4.19
N SER A 12 -1.24 2.03 4.00
CA SER A 12 -0.40 0.85 4.20
C SER A 12 -0.69 -0.17 3.12
N GLY A 13 0.26 -1.04 2.89
CA GLY A 13 0.07 -2.11 1.93
C GLY A 13 1.37 -2.79 1.58
N GLY A 14 1.27 -3.77 0.71
CA GLY A 14 2.44 -4.47 0.22
C GLY A 14 3.17 -3.70 -0.86
N PHE A 15 2.42 -3.02 -1.73
CA PHE A 15 3.01 -2.24 -2.82
C PHE A 15 3.98 -3.08 -3.66
N ASP A 16 3.54 -4.26 -4.04
CA ASP A 16 4.43 -5.22 -4.66
C ASP A 16 3.79 -5.83 -5.91
N PRO A 17 3.88 -5.17 -7.04
CA PRO A 17 4.60 -3.92 -7.29
C PRO A 17 3.75 -2.70 -7.01
N VAL A 18 4.41 -1.55 -6.95
CA VAL A 18 3.71 -0.27 -6.89
C VAL A 18 3.09 -0.02 -8.27
N HIS A 19 1.84 0.40 -8.28
CA HIS A 19 1.17 0.64 -9.56
C HIS A 19 0.29 1.89 -9.44
N VAL A 20 -0.39 2.20 -10.55
CA VAL A 20 -1.12 3.45 -10.64
C VAL A 20 -2.24 3.55 -9.60
N GLY A 21 -2.82 2.41 -9.22
CA GLY A 21 -3.84 2.45 -8.17
C GLY A 21 -3.30 2.95 -6.85
N HIS A 22 -2.06 2.59 -6.54
CA HIS A 22 -1.43 3.09 -5.33
C HIS A 22 -1.19 4.59 -5.42
N ILE A 23 -0.78 5.07 -6.58
CA ILE A 23 -0.54 6.49 -6.75
C ILE A 23 -1.83 7.28 -6.59
N ARG A 24 -2.93 6.77 -7.14
CA ARG A 24 -4.21 7.43 -6.99
C ARG A 24 -4.63 7.48 -5.53
N MET A 25 -4.43 6.38 -4.81
CA MET A 25 -4.77 6.34 -3.40
C MET A 25 -3.95 7.35 -2.61
N ILE A 26 -2.65 7.42 -2.90
CA ILE A 26 -1.78 8.35 -2.19
C ILE A 26 -2.15 9.80 -2.51
N ARG A 27 -2.49 10.07 -3.77
CA ARG A 27 -2.88 11.43 -4.14
C ARG A 27 -4.17 11.84 -3.47
N GLU A 28 -5.11 10.93 -3.36
CA GLU A 28 -6.34 11.25 -2.68
C GLU A 28 -6.11 11.43 -1.19
N ALA A 29 -5.28 10.58 -0.60
CA ALA A 29 -4.93 10.72 0.81
C ALA A 29 -4.27 12.07 1.06
N ALA A 30 -3.46 12.54 0.12
CA ALA A 30 -2.75 13.80 0.28
C ALA A 30 -3.70 15.00 0.36
N GLU A 31 -4.95 14.83 -0.05
CA GLU A 31 -5.92 15.89 0.10
C GLU A 31 -6.32 16.08 1.55
N HIS A 32 -6.07 15.10 2.38
CA HIS A 32 -6.44 15.17 3.80
C HIS A 32 -5.27 15.52 4.70
N GLY A 33 -4.05 15.43 4.19
CA GLY A 33 -2.88 15.77 4.99
C GLY A 33 -1.63 15.18 4.40
N ASP A 34 -0.53 15.30 5.13
CA ASP A 34 0.74 14.73 4.69
C ASP A 34 0.66 13.22 4.76
N VAL A 35 1.16 12.53 3.74
CA VAL A 35 0.97 11.09 3.64
C VAL A 35 2.14 10.34 4.23
N ILE A 36 1.83 9.42 5.11
CA ILE A 36 2.79 8.46 5.66
C ILE A 36 2.47 7.12 5.00
N VAL A 37 3.45 6.51 4.36
CA VAL A 37 3.26 5.23 3.71
C VAL A 37 3.95 4.15 4.51
N ILE A 38 3.20 3.12 4.88
CA ILE A 38 3.77 1.98 5.59
C ILE A 38 3.78 0.82 4.62
N ALA A 39 4.98 0.36 4.30
CA ALA A 39 5.14 -0.76 3.38
C ALA A 39 5.41 -2.03 4.19
N ASN A 40 4.67 -3.08 3.87
CA ASN A 40 4.83 -4.34 4.58
C ASN A 40 6.20 -4.95 4.29
N SER A 41 6.64 -5.79 5.20
CA SER A 41 7.96 -6.41 5.08
C SER A 41 7.98 -7.43 3.94
N ASP A 42 9.17 -7.76 3.50
CA ASP A 42 9.34 -8.84 2.53
C ASP A 42 8.81 -10.14 3.08
N ASN A 43 9.04 -10.39 4.36
CA ASN A 43 8.56 -11.61 4.98
C ASN A 43 7.04 -11.69 4.95
N TRP A 44 6.37 -10.58 5.20
CA TRP A 44 4.92 -10.55 5.14
C TRP A 44 4.44 -10.91 3.73
N LEU A 45 5.13 -10.40 2.70
CA LEU A 45 4.78 -10.72 1.33
C LEU A 45 4.97 -12.21 1.04
N TYR A 46 6.05 -12.78 1.55
CA TYR A 46 6.27 -14.20 1.37
C TYR A 46 5.17 -15.03 2.01
N GLN A 47 4.74 -14.63 3.20
CA GLN A 47 3.70 -15.38 3.85
C GLN A 47 2.37 -15.22 3.16
N LYS A 48 2.12 -14.06 2.59
CA LYS A 48 0.85 -13.82 1.95
C LYS A 48 0.78 -14.41 0.56
N LYS A 49 1.84 -14.32 -0.22
CA LYS A 49 1.83 -14.71 -1.62
C LYS A 49 2.84 -15.76 -1.99
N GLY A 50 3.77 -16.08 -1.11
CA GLY A 50 4.81 -17.03 -1.43
C GLY A 50 6.01 -16.44 -2.12
N PHE A 51 6.04 -15.15 -2.38
CA PHE A 51 7.18 -14.51 -3.02
C PHE A 51 7.04 -13.00 -2.86
N HIS A 52 8.12 -12.27 -3.14
CA HIS A 52 7.99 -10.84 -3.30
C HIS A 52 8.53 -10.47 -4.68
N PHE A 53 7.84 -9.55 -5.33
CA PHE A 53 8.19 -9.10 -6.67
C PHE A 53 9.27 -8.03 -6.59
N MET A 54 9.15 -7.12 -5.64
CA MET A 54 10.13 -6.07 -5.40
C MET A 54 10.50 -6.10 -3.94
N ASP A 55 11.82 -6.05 -3.65
CA ASP A 55 12.22 -6.06 -2.26
C ASP A 55 11.86 -4.74 -1.59
N PHE A 56 12.01 -4.69 -0.27
CA PHE A 56 11.59 -3.52 0.49
C PHE A 56 12.30 -2.26 0.03
N ARG A 57 13.60 -2.36 -0.21
CA ARG A 57 14.37 -1.18 -0.60
C ARG A 57 13.84 -0.57 -1.88
N SER A 58 13.53 -1.40 -2.87
CA SER A 58 13.01 -0.91 -4.13
C SER A 58 11.66 -0.26 -3.95
N ARG A 59 10.80 -0.89 -3.16
CA ARG A 59 9.48 -0.31 -2.91
C ARG A 59 9.61 1.01 -2.16
N TYR A 60 10.52 1.04 -1.19
CA TYR A 60 10.74 2.24 -0.42
C TYR A 60 11.15 3.41 -1.32
N GLU A 61 12.10 3.17 -2.21
CA GLU A 61 12.59 4.26 -3.06
C GLU A 61 11.51 4.81 -3.98
N ILE A 62 10.69 3.93 -4.52
CA ILE A 62 9.62 4.38 -5.39
C ILE A 62 8.59 5.18 -4.61
N LEU A 63 8.18 4.66 -3.47
CA LEU A 63 7.16 5.31 -2.67
C LEU A 63 7.62 6.66 -2.14
N ASP A 64 8.90 6.74 -1.78
CA ASP A 64 9.44 7.97 -1.24
C ASP A 64 9.48 9.09 -2.28
N ALA A 65 9.45 8.73 -3.54
CA ALA A 65 9.50 9.71 -4.62
C ALA A 65 8.13 10.24 -5.01
N ILE A 66 7.06 9.71 -4.44
CA ILE A 66 5.72 10.12 -4.83
C ILE A 66 5.36 11.43 -4.13
N LYS A 67 4.81 12.33 -4.93
CA LYS A 67 4.43 13.62 -4.42
C LYS A 67 3.38 13.49 -3.33
N GLY A 68 3.56 14.22 -2.25
CA GLY A 68 2.63 14.19 -1.12
C GLY A 68 3.08 13.26 0.01
N VAL A 69 4.03 12.39 -0.26
CA VAL A 69 4.54 11.46 0.75
C VAL A 69 5.63 12.15 1.54
N VAL A 70 5.48 12.19 2.86
CA VAL A 70 6.48 12.80 3.72
C VAL A 70 7.30 11.75 4.47
N LEU A 71 6.81 10.52 4.53
CA LEU A 71 7.52 9.47 5.25
C LEU A 71 7.13 8.12 4.68
N VAL A 72 8.11 7.28 4.41
CA VAL A 72 7.89 5.87 4.10
C VAL A 72 8.59 5.09 5.19
N ASP A 73 7.89 4.14 5.78
CA ASP A 73 8.48 3.39 6.88
C ASP A 73 8.08 1.93 6.81
N SER A 74 8.83 1.15 7.55
CA SER A 74 8.53 -0.27 7.68
C SER A 74 7.63 -0.48 8.88
N VAL A 75 7.24 -1.70 9.11
CA VAL A 75 6.41 -2.06 10.24
C VAL A 75 6.79 -3.45 10.70
N ASN A 76 6.67 -3.69 11.99
CA ASN A 76 6.74 -5.03 12.50
C ASN A 76 5.39 -5.66 12.24
N ASP A 77 5.30 -6.46 11.20
CA ASP A 77 4.05 -7.07 10.79
C ASP A 77 4.08 -8.58 11.00
N ASP A 78 4.81 -9.02 12.01
CA ASP A 78 4.87 -10.44 12.32
C ASP A 78 3.49 -10.99 12.65
N ASP A 79 2.61 -10.17 13.19
CA ASP A 79 1.25 -10.60 13.50
C ASP A 79 0.30 -10.45 12.33
N GLY A 80 0.81 -10.06 11.17
CA GLY A 80 -0.01 -9.92 9.98
C GLY A 80 -0.69 -8.57 9.84
N THR A 81 -0.46 -7.64 10.77
CA THR A 81 -1.15 -6.35 10.76
C THR A 81 -0.14 -5.22 10.75
N VAL A 82 -0.64 -4.00 10.53
CA VAL A 82 0.20 -2.81 10.63
C VAL A 82 -0.08 -2.04 11.90
N CYS A 83 -0.68 -2.68 12.87
CA CYS A 83 -1.05 -2.02 14.12
C CYS A 83 0.15 -1.40 14.82
N GLU A 84 1.30 -2.06 14.75
CA GLU A 84 2.49 -1.52 15.40
C GLU A 84 2.84 -0.13 14.86
N ALA A 85 2.74 0.05 13.55
CA ALA A 85 3.04 1.35 12.96
C ALA A 85 2.00 2.39 13.34
N ILE A 86 0.74 1.99 13.42
CA ILE A 86 -0.32 2.91 13.81
C ILE A 86 -0.06 3.41 15.23
N ARG A 87 0.29 2.50 16.13
CA ARG A 87 0.55 2.88 17.52
C ARG A 87 1.80 3.75 17.65
N ARG A 88 2.79 3.48 16.82
CA ARG A 88 4.05 4.20 16.88
C ARG A 88 3.94 5.60 16.32
N LEU A 89 3.27 5.74 15.18
CA LEU A 89 3.26 7.00 14.45
C LEU A 89 2.02 7.85 14.70
N LYS A 90 0.95 7.24 15.14
CA LYS A 90 -0.28 7.94 15.53
C LYS A 90 -0.71 9.01 14.53
N PRO A 91 -1.06 8.57 13.31
CA PRO A 91 -1.49 9.53 12.30
C PRO A 91 -2.83 10.15 12.67
N THR A 92 -3.17 11.25 12.03
CA THR A 92 -4.48 11.86 12.22
C THR A 92 -5.56 10.98 11.62
N TYR A 93 -5.27 10.45 10.42
CA TYR A 93 -6.22 9.59 9.70
C TYR A 93 -5.51 8.31 9.28
N PHE A 94 -6.28 7.23 9.21
CA PHE A 94 -5.81 5.99 8.63
C PHE A 94 -6.69 5.69 7.42
N ALA A 95 -6.10 5.64 6.24
CA ALA A 95 -6.86 5.45 5.02
C ALA A 95 -7.07 3.98 4.74
N ASN A 96 -8.30 3.63 4.45
CA ASN A 96 -8.66 2.26 4.15
C ASN A 96 -9.35 2.26 2.80
N GLY A 97 -8.86 1.45 1.87
CA GLY A 97 -9.41 1.41 0.53
C GLY A 97 -10.71 0.65 0.42
N GLY A 98 -11.12 -0.07 1.47
CA GLY A 98 -12.33 -0.86 1.41
C GLY A 98 -13.56 -0.09 1.81
N ASP A 99 -14.67 -0.81 1.86
CA ASP A 99 -15.95 -0.23 2.24
C ASP A 99 -16.12 -0.27 3.73
N ARG A 100 -16.73 0.80 4.25
CA ARG A 100 -17.07 0.80 5.65
C ARG A 100 -18.04 -0.35 5.92
N GLY A 101 -17.82 -1.07 6.98
CA GLY A 101 -18.71 -2.15 7.37
C GLY A 101 -18.41 -3.48 6.74
N LYS A 102 -17.46 -3.54 5.82
CA LYS A 102 -17.15 -4.78 5.20
C LYS A 102 -16.41 -5.72 6.11
N SER A 103 -15.60 -5.22 7.01
CA SER A 103 -14.86 -6.10 7.89
C SER A 103 -14.41 -5.33 9.09
N ASN A 104 -14.21 -6.07 10.15
CA ASN A 104 -13.55 -5.55 11.32
C ASN A 104 -12.14 -6.02 11.26
N THR A 105 -11.20 -5.12 11.26
CA THR A 105 -9.80 -5.49 11.22
C THR A 105 -9.14 -5.03 12.50
N PRO A 106 -8.03 -5.64 12.86
CA PRO A 106 -7.30 -5.16 14.04
C PRO A 106 -6.90 -3.69 13.92
N GLU A 107 -6.62 -3.24 12.71
CA GLU A 107 -6.25 -1.85 12.50
C GLU A 107 -7.38 -0.91 12.86
N GLN A 108 -8.62 -1.30 12.56
CA GLN A 108 -9.75 -0.48 12.95
C GLN A 108 -9.87 -0.35 14.45
N ASP A 109 -9.65 -1.46 15.15
CA ASP A 109 -9.75 -1.44 16.60
C ASP A 109 -8.70 -0.52 17.21
N VAL A 110 -7.48 -0.57 16.69
CA VAL A 110 -6.42 0.29 17.20
C VAL A 110 -6.73 1.76 16.92
N CYS A 111 -7.26 2.03 15.73
CA CYS A 111 -7.61 3.41 15.40
C CYS A 111 -8.69 3.94 16.33
N GLU A 112 -9.68 3.11 16.63
CA GLU A 112 -10.73 3.54 17.55
C GLU A 112 -10.16 3.79 18.92
N GLU A 113 -9.30 2.92 19.37
CA GLU A 113 -8.71 3.05 20.67
C GLU A 113 -7.90 4.36 20.79
N LEU A 114 -7.21 4.73 19.73
CA LEU A 114 -6.32 5.89 19.76
C LEU A 114 -6.98 7.18 19.25
N GLY A 115 -8.25 7.10 18.85
CA GLY A 115 -8.93 8.29 18.36
C GLY A 115 -8.53 8.69 16.96
N ILE A 116 -8.01 7.76 16.18
CA ILE A 116 -7.60 8.02 14.81
C ILE A 116 -8.80 7.80 13.90
N LYS A 117 -9.04 8.78 13.03
CA LYS A 117 -10.21 8.70 12.16
C LYS A 117 -9.93 7.85 10.95
N LEU A 118 -10.89 7.00 10.62
CA LEU A 118 -10.75 6.15 9.43
C LEU A 118 -11.30 6.86 8.23
N LEU A 119 -10.57 6.77 7.11
CA LEU A 119 -11.05 7.26 5.83
C LEU A 119 -11.31 6.05 4.95
N TRP A 120 -12.51 5.97 4.40
CA TRP A 120 -12.92 4.81 3.62
C TRP A 120 -12.97 5.14 2.14
N GLY A 121 -12.76 4.12 1.32
CA GLY A 121 -12.89 4.29 -0.12
C GLY A 121 -11.84 5.15 -0.75
N VAL A 122 -10.70 5.30 -0.10
CA VAL A 122 -9.65 6.14 -0.63
C VAL A 122 -9.08 5.47 -1.86
N GLY A 123 -8.93 6.24 -2.94
CA GLY A 123 -8.47 5.70 -4.20
C GLY A 123 -9.59 5.42 -5.17
N GLY A 124 -10.83 5.63 -4.75
CA GLY A 124 -11.99 5.46 -5.61
C GLY A 124 -12.61 4.10 -5.47
N ASP A 125 -13.80 3.98 -6.00
CA ASP A 125 -14.55 2.75 -5.92
C ASP A 125 -14.05 1.75 -6.91
N GLU A 126 -13.52 2.20 -8.04
CA GLU A 126 -13.10 1.30 -9.06
C GLU A 126 -11.65 1.00 -8.91
N LYS A 127 -11.32 -0.27 -8.90
CA LYS A 127 -9.94 -0.68 -8.80
C LYS A 127 -9.32 -0.63 -10.18
N MET A 128 -8.28 0.17 -10.34
CA MET A 128 -7.59 0.25 -11.61
C MET A 128 -6.73 -0.97 -11.86
N ALA A 129 -6.12 -1.47 -10.81
CA ALA A 129 -5.27 -2.65 -10.91
C ALA A 129 -4.95 -3.11 -9.50
N SER A 130 -4.43 -4.30 -9.38
CA SER A 130 -3.90 -4.74 -8.11
C SER A 130 -2.56 -5.40 -8.39
N SER A 131 -1.73 -5.44 -7.36
CA SER A 131 -0.42 -6.06 -7.52
C SER A 131 -0.55 -7.53 -7.89
N SER A 132 -1.51 -8.22 -7.28
CA SER A 132 -1.71 -9.62 -7.58
C SER A 132 -2.15 -9.82 -9.03
N ASP A 133 -3.03 -8.95 -9.52
CA ASP A 133 -3.48 -9.04 -10.90
C ASP A 133 -2.34 -8.81 -11.86
N LEU A 134 -1.48 -7.85 -11.55
CA LEU A 134 -0.36 -7.57 -12.43
C LEU A 134 0.62 -8.72 -12.49
N VAL A 135 0.88 -9.34 -11.36
CA VAL A 135 1.78 -10.49 -11.33
C VAL A 135 1.17 -11.65 -12.10
N LYS A 136 -0.12 -11.87 -11.92
CA LYS A 136 -0.78 -12.96 -12.62
C LYS A 136 -0.76 -12.74 -14.12
N ARG A 137 -0.98 -11.53 -14.57
CA ARG A 137 -0.94 -11.24 -15.98
C ARG A 137 0.42 -11.48 -16.57
N SER A 138 1.45 -11.16 -15.82
CA SER A 138 2.81 -11.39 -16.26
C SER A 138 3.05 -12.88 -16.49
N ARG A 139 2.60 -13.73 -15.57
CA ARG A 139 2.78 -15.16 -15.72
C ARG A 139 1.99 -15.71 -16.88
N ASP A 140 0.76 -15.25 -17.04
CA ASP A 140 -0.07 -15.71 -18.13
C ASP A 140 0.52 -15.32 -19.48
N PHE A 141 1.05 -14.14 -19.55
CA PHE A 141 1.66 -13.67 -20.78
C PHE A 141 2.87 -14.52 -21.16
N GLU A 142 3.68 -14.85 -20.20
CA GLU A 142 4.87 -15.64 -20.49
C GLU A 142 4.55 -17.01 -21.01
N SER A 143 3.54 -17.62 -20.47
CA SER A 143 3.18 -18.95 -20.85
C SER A 143 2.90 -19.07 -22.35
N PRO A 144 2.11 -18.22 -22.95
CA PRO A 144 1.91 -18.27 -24.40
C PRO A 144 3.15 -17.92 -25.17
N ARG A 145 3.95 -17.04 -24.68
CA ARG A 145 5.10 -16.62 -25.45
C ARG A 145 6.06 -17.74 -25.73
N LYS A 146 6.12 -18.68 -24.82
CA LYS A 146 7.02 -19.77 -25.01
C LYS A 146 6.75 -20.49 -26.29
N ARG A 147 5.54 -20.53 -26.70
CA ARG A 147 5.26 -21.33 -27.86
C ARG A 147 5.25 -20.54 -29.13
N THR A 148 5.13 -19.24 -29.08
CA THR A 148 5.00 -18.55 -30.31
C THR A 148 6.07 -17.57 -30.60
N LEU A 149 7.02 -17.46 -29.76
CA LEU A 149 7.94 -16.39 -29.90
C LEU A 149 8.68 -16.51 -31.15
N PRO A 150 8.57 -15.67 -31.96
CA PRO A 150 9.22 -15.77 -33.16
C PRO A 150 10.42 -15.02 -33.09
N LYS A 151 10.73 -14.92 -33.35
CA LYS A 151 11.40 -14.39 -33.24
C LYS A 151 11.53 -13.27 -33.42
N GLN A 152 11.28 -12.66 -33.21
CA GLN A 152 11.23 -11.62 -33.22
C GLN A 152 12.11 -11.17 -33.18
N SER A 153 12.55 -11.63 -33.37
CA SER A 153 13.10 -11.30 -33.40
C SER A 153 13.60 -10.74 -33.72
N ASP A 154 13.54 -10.94 -34.09
CA ASP A 154 13.74 -10.40 -34.41
C ASP A 154 13.83 -9.53 -34.32
N ARG A 155 13.77 -9.32 -34.11
CA ARG A 155 13.73 -8.41 -33.89
C ARG A 155 14.43 -7.88 -33.63
#